data_dfd7b1b70222f416f42e71de0539a4a0
#
_entry.id   dfd7b1b70222f416f42e71de0539a4a0
#
_cell.length_a   1.000
_cell.length_b   1.000
_cell.length_c   1.000
_cell.angle_alpha   90.00
_cell.angle_beta   90.00
_cell.angle_gamma   90.00
#
_symmetry.space_group_name_H-M   'P 1'
#
loop_
_entity.id
_entity.type
_entity.pdbx_description
1 polymer ?
#
loop_
_entity_poly.entity_id
_entity_poly.type
_entity_poly.pdbx_seq_one_letter_code
_entity_poly.pdbx_strand_id
1 'polypeptide(L)'
;MAGKDVEEEEPWLFEYKGTVFPGCTRKENLDAMPDFHIRDDDVIVVGFPKAGNHWCAEIINNVMRAAGKTTEATMDPEAPGRILEFDDEIADETRTNHRFLEGKPSPRLICTHLHREFAPPGVASPTGNTKIISIMRNPKDTAVSYYHFSTKLGDNEDDWGTFADNFLQGRWEYGDFYRHVLGWWELRDDPHFLFLKYEDMKKDMKGAVEKVATFLEAELEEAQVASIVETCTFRNLKVVYDKSADIGCRSIIARKGIAGDWKSMFTDEQNAAFDAKYEENLEGTGLKFDFE
;
A
#
# COMPACT_ATOMS: atom_id res chain seq x y z
N MET A 1 -22.84 5.15 44.26
CA MET A 1 -22.57 5.79 42.93
C MET A 1 -21.26 5.26 42.46
N ALA A 2 -21.29 4.27 41.60
CA ALA A 2 -20.07 3.71 40.98
C ALA A 2 -19.65 4.72 39.88
N GLY A 3 -18.41 5.21 39.99
CA GLY A 3 -17.78 5.99 38.92
C GLY A 3 -17.73 5.13 37.66
N LYS A 4 -18.27 5.63 36.56
CA LYS A 4 -17.94 5.13 35.25
C LYS A 4 -16.48 5.52 35.03
N ASP A 5 -15.62 4.52 34.97
CA ASP A 5 -14.30 4.68 34.37
C ASP A 5 -14.53 5.21 32.95
N VAL A 6 -14.14 6.45 32.71
CA VAL A 6 -14.05 7.00 31.37
C VAL A 6 -12.84 6.29 30.80
N GLU A 7 -13.06 5.30 29.95
CA GLU A 7 -11.99 4.79 29.09
C GLU A 7 -11.50 6.01 28.31
N GLU A 8 -10.26 6.44 28.56
CA GLU A 8 -9.58 7.44 27.73
C GLU A 8 -9.51 6.83 26.31
N GLU A 9 -10.19 7.44 25.36
CA GLU A 9 -10.08 7.06 23.96
C GLU A 9 -8.59 7.13 23.58
N GLU A 10 -8.00 5.99 23.19
CA GLU A 10 -6.63 5.97 22.73
C GLU A 10 -6.50 6.92 21.53
N PRO A 11 -5.41 7.72 21.46
CA PRO A 11 -5.24 8.66 20.37
C PRO A 11 -5.18 7.89 19.04
N TRP A 12 -5.82 8.43 18.01
CA TRP A 12 -5.83 7.84 16.65
C TRP A 12 -4.40 7.55 16.11
N LEU A 13 -3.42 8.35 16.51
CA LEU A 13 -2.01 8.14 16.18
C LEU A 13 -1.24 7.70 17.43
N PHE A 14 -0.40 6.68 17.27
CA PHE A 14 0.49 6.24 18.34
C PHE A 14 1.92 6.02 17.79
N GLU A 15 2.91 6.11 18.68
CA GLU A 15 4.30 5.86 18.34
C GLU A 15 4.70 4.42 18.72
N TYR A 16 5.34 3.74 17.77
CA TYR A 16 5.94 2.41 17.97
C TYR A 16 7.36 2.40 17.42
N LYS A 17 8.35 2.20 18.30
CA LYS A 17 9.78 2.16 17.95
C LYS A 17 10.24 3.34 17.08
N GLY A 18 9.78 4.54 17.39
CA GLY A 18 10.16 5.78 16.70
C GLY A 18 9.44 6.01 15.36
N THR A 19 8.39 5.28 15.08
CA THR A 19 7.53 5.47 13.91
C THR A 19 6.08 5.67 14.35
N VAL A 20 5.39 6.63 13.74
CA VAL A 20 3.97 6.91 13.99
C VAL A 20 3.11 5.93 13.20
N PHE A 21 2.09 5.35 13.84
CA PHE A 21 1.13 4.45 13.23
C PHE A 21 -0.31 4.92 13.44
N PRO A 22 -1.24 4.58 12.52
CA PRO A 22 -2.66 4.86 12.68
C PRO A 22 -3.31 3.89 13.68
N GLY A 23 -4.41 4.29 14.28
CA GLY A 23 -5.14 3.49 15.27
C GLY A 23 -5.71 2.18 14.74
N CYS A 24 -5.91 2.06 13.43
CA CYS A 24 -6.27 0.78 12.80
C CYS A 24 -5.12 -0.25 12.79
N THR A 25 -3.90 0.17 13.20
CA THR A 25 -2.73 -0.69 13.41
C THR A 25 -2.44 -0.73 14.91
N ARG A 26 -2.83 -1.81 15.59
CA ARG A 26 -2.55 -1.91 17.03
C ARG A 26 -1.12 -2.33 17.29
N LYS A 27 -0.62 -1.97 18.48
CA LYS A 27 0.71 -2.39 18.92
C LYS A 27 0.88 -3.91 18.93
N GLU A 28 -0.15 -4.63 19.33
CA GLU A 28 -0.20 -6.10 19.35
C GLU A 28 -0.04 -6.69 17.95
N ASN A 29 -0.58 -6.02 16.92
CA ASN A 29 -0.39 -6.45 15.53
C ASN A 29 1.06 -6.31 15.12
N LEU A 30 1.71 -5.19 15.46
CA LEU A 30 3.12 -4.96 15.16
C LEU A 30 4.03 -5.92 15.93
N ASP A 31 3.70 -6.23 17.18
CA ASP A 31 4.42 -7.20 18.00
C ASP A 31 4.28 -8.63 17.46
N ALA A 32 3.22 -8.94 16.70
CA ALA A 32 3.01 -10.25 16.08
C ALA A 32 3.78 -10.44 14.75
N MET A 33 4.25 -9.36 14.11
CA MET A 33 4.90 -9.45 12.78
C MET A 33 6.15 -10.35 12.76
N PRO A 34 7.03 -10.36 13.78
CA PRO A 34 8.18 -11.28 13.78
C PRO A 34 7.83 -12.76 13.72
N ASP A 35 6.64 -13.12 14.21
CA ASP A 35 6.18 -14.52 14.27
C ASP A 35 5.21 -14.86 13.13
N PHE A 36 4.79 -13.87 12.32
CA PHE A 36 3.89 -14.11 11.19
C PHE A 36 4.59 -14.89 10.08
N HIS A 37 4.05 -16.09 9.79
CA HIS A 37 4.63 -17.00 8.81
C HIS A 37 4.23 -16.66 7.37
N ILE A 38 5.21 -16.28 6.55
CA ILE A 38 5.10 -16.14 5.11
C ILE A 38 5.32 -17.51 4.45
N ARG A 39 4.44 -17.89 3.53
CA ARG A 39 4.48 -19.16 2.81
C ARG A 39 5.20 -18.98 1.48
N ASP A 40 5.77 -20.07 0.96
CA ASP A 40 6.55 -20.05 -0.30
C ASP A 40 5.76 -19.59 -1.52
N ASP A 41 4.44 -19.73 -1.51
CA ASP A 41 3.54 -19.34 -2.60
C ASP A 41 2.77 -18.05 -2.34
N ASP A 42 3.08 -17.33 -1.26
CA ASP A 42 2.50 -16.02 -0.98
C ASP A 42 2.97 -14.97 -1.98
N VAL A 43 2.06 -14.09 -2.35
CA VAL A 43 2.34 -12.88 -3.12
C VAL A 43 2.09 -11.67 -2.23
N ILE A 44 3.12 -10.85 -2.05
CA ILE A 44 3.05 -9.71 -1.14
C ILE A 44 3.19 -8.39 -1.93
N VAL A 45 2.33 -7.43 -1.63
CA VAL A 45 2.45 -6.05 -2.10
C VAL A 45 2.97 -5.20 -0.94
N VAL A 46 4.11 -4.57 -1.14
CA VAL A 46 4.64 -3.59 -0.19
C VAL A 46 4.61 -2.20 -0.81
N GLY A 47 4.18 -1.21 -0.06
CA GLY A 47 4.22 0.17 -0.53
C GLY A 47 3.71 1.15 0.51
N PHE A 48 4.29 2.35 0.51
CA PHE A 48 3.83 3.43 1.37
C PHE A 48 2.33 3.69 1.15
N PRO A 49 1.56 4.12 2.17
CA PRO A 49 0.17 4.48 1.96
C PRO A 49 -0.01 5.42 0.77
N LYS A 50 -1.05 5.21 -0.03
CA LYS A 50 -1.39 6.01 -1.22
C LYS A 50 -0.42 5.90 -2.42
N ALA A 51 0.58 5.02 -2.37
CA ALA A 51 1.46 4.74 -3.52
C ALA A 51 0.78 3.97 -4.66
N GLY A 52 -0.42 3.44 -4.46
CA GLY A 52 -1.16 2.65 -5.47
C GLY A 52 -1.32 1.17 -5.12
N ASN A 53 -1.22 0.82 -3.85
CA ASN A 53 -1.26 -0.55 -3.34
C ASN A 53 -2.52 -1.32 -3.81
N HIS A 54 -3.70 -0.73 -3.67
CA HIS A 54 -4.95 -1.36 -4.12
C HIS A 54 -4.98 -1.60 -5.63
N TRP A 55 -4.48 -0.64 -6.42
CA TRP A 55 -4.41 -0.81 -7.87
C TRP A 55 -3.45 -1.94 -8.26
N CYS A 56 -2.30 -2.00 -7.62
CA CYS A 56 -1.34 -3.09 -7.80
C CYS A 56 -1.93 -4.45 -7.40
N ALA A 57 -2.60 -4.53 -6.24
CA ALA A 57 -3.27 -5.74 -5.78
C ALA A 57 -4.37 -6.21 -6.74
N GLU A 58 -5.16 -5.30 -7.33
CA GLU A 58 -6.16 -5.64 -8.34
C GLU A 58 -5.54 -6.22 -9.61
N ILE A 59 -4.42 -5.65 -10.09
CA ILE A 59 -3.69 -6.21 -11.24
C ILE A 59 -3.21 -7.62 -10.92
N ILE A 60 -2.54 -7.80 -9.78
CA ILE A 60 -2.02 -9.09 -9.34
C ILE A 60 -3.13 -10.13 -9.23
N ASN A 61 -4.24 -9.77 -8.58
CA ASN A 61 -5.40 -10.63 -8.42
C ASN A 61 -5.96 -11.09 -9.78
N ASN A 62 -6.11 -10.18 -10.75
CA ASN A 62 -6.58 -10.50 -12.07
C ASN A 62 -5.58 -11.36 -12.87
N VAL A 63 -4.27 -11.12 -12.74
CA VAL A 63 -3.21 -11.93 -13.34
C VAL A 63 -3.26 -13.36 -12.78
N MET A 64 -3.29 -13.51 -11.45
CA MET A 64 -3.32 -14.82 -10.79
C MET A 64 -4.60 -15.60 -11.17
N ARG A 65 -5.74 -14.92 -11.23
CA ARG A 65 -7.00 -15.51 -11.67
C ARG A 65 -6.93 -15.99 -13.11
N ALA A 66 -6.48 -15.14 -14.03
CA ALA A 66 -6.40 -15.47 -15.46
C ALA A 66 -5.45 -16.65 -15.75
N ALA A 67 -4.40 -16.79 -14.94
CA ALA A 67 -3.45 -17.90 -14.98
C ALA A 67 -3.93 -19.17 -14.23
N GLY A 68 -5.13 -19.16 -13.64
CA GLY A 68 -5.64 -20.30 -12.85
C GLY A 68 -4.85 -20.59 -11.56
N LYS A 69 -4.10 -19.58 -11.05
CA LYS A 69 -3.29 -19.71 -9.83
C LYS A 69 -4.08 -19.43 -8.55
N THR A 70 -5.32 -18.99 -8.66
CA THR A 70 -6.21 -18.71 -7.52
C THR A 70 -7.56 -19.39 -7.69
N THR A 71 -8.21 -19.70 -6.57
CA THR A 71 -9.57 -20.22 -6.48
C THR A 71 -10.47 -19.19 -5.78
N GLU A 72 -11.79 -19.40 -5.81
CA GLU A 72 -12.72 -18.57 -5.02
C GLU A 72 -12.38 -18.55 -3.53
N ALA A 73 -11.85 -19.66 -2.99
CA ALA A 73 -11.46 -19.77 -1.58
C ALA A 73 -10.20 -18.93 -1.23
N THR A 74 -9.29 -18.75 -2.19
CA THR A 74 -8.06 -17.95 -2.00
C THR A 74 -8.26 -16.47 -2.27
N MET A 75 -9.30 -16.13 -3.03
CA MET A 75 -9.66 -14.75 -3.33
C MET A 75 -10.43 -14.12 -2.16
N ASP A 76 -10.15 -12.87 -1.91
CA ASP A 76 -10.99 -12.02 -1.09
C ASP A 76 -11.68 -11.00 -2.01
N PRO A 77 -12.94 -11.25 -2.42
CA PRO A 77 -13.63 -10.35 -3.34
C PRO A 77 -13.90 -8.97 -2.71
N GLU A 78 -13.92 -8.91 -1.38
CA GLU A 78 -14.17 -7.68 -0.64
C GLU A 78 -12.90 -6.87 -0.41
N ALA A 79 -11.74 -7.51 -0.34
CA ALA A 79 -10.46 -6.85 -0.11
C ALA A 79 -9.30 -7.61 -0.77
N PRO A 80 -9.12 -7.50 -2.12
CA PRO A 80 -7.92 -8.07 -2.72
C PRO A 80 -6.68 -7.43 -2.10
N GLY A 81 -5.85 -8.25 -1.46
CA GLY A 81 -4.66 -7.79 -0.75
C GLY A 81 -4.99 -7.05 0.56
N ARG A 82 -5.49 -7.77 1.57
CA ARG A 82 -5.68 -7.19 2.92
C ARG A 82 -4.38 -6.63 3.47
N ILE A 83 -4.47 -5.49 4.16
CA ILE A 83 -3.33 -4.89 4.86
C ILE A 83 -3.03 -5.73 6.10
N LEU A 84 -1.85 -6.32 6.13
CA LEU A 84 -1.44 -7.31 7.12
C LEU A 84 -1.51 -6.82 8.58
N GLU A 85 -1.06 -5.59 8.78
CA GLU A 85 -0.96 -4.96 10.10
C GLU A 85 -2.27 -4.35 10.61
N PHE A 86 -3.34 -4.30 9.81
CA PHE A 86 -4.61 -3.70 10.21
C PHE A 86 -5.48 -4.65 11.02
N ASP A 87 -6.37 -4.07 11.80
CA ASP A 87 -7.50 -4.78 12.40
C ASP A 87 -8.52 -5.20 11.33
N ASP A 88 -9.23 -6.29 11.57
CA ASP A 88 -10.33 -6.71 10.72
C ASP A 88 -11.63 -6.01 11.14
N GLU A 89 -11.82 -4.79 10.69
CA GLU A 89 -13.00 -3.97 11.02
C GLU A 89 -14.32 -4.56 10.47
N ILE A 90 -14.25 -5.50 9.52
CA ILE A 90 -15.41 -5.99 8.77
C ILE A 90 -16.05 -7.20 9.45
N ALA A 91 -15.27 -8.07 10.08
CA ALA A 91 -15.77 -9.38 10.53
C ALA A 91 -15.97 -9.50 12.04
N ASP A 92 -15.13 -8.90 12.85
CA ASP A 92 -15.16 -9.00 14.31
C ASP A 92 -14.10 -8.05 14.91
N GLU A 93 -14.47 -7.15 15.80
CA GLU A 93 -13.55 -6.21 16.50
C GLU A 93 -12.41 -6.93 17.26
N THR A 94 -12.53 -8.25 17.46
CA THR A 94 -11.49 -9.10 18.08
C THR A 94 -10.55 -9.75 17.08
N ARG A 95 -10.79 -9.62 15.77
CA ARG A 95 -9.99 -10.23 14.71
C ARG A 95 -9.04 -9.20 14.09
N THR A 96 -7.79 -9.62 13.95
CA THR A 96 -6.76 -8.90 13.24
C THR A 96 -6.54 -9.51 11.86
N ASN A 97 -6.15 -8.71 10.88
CA ASN A 97 -5.92 -9.22 9.53
C ASN A 97 -4.84 -10.31 9.48
N HIS A 98 -3.79 -10.22 10.31
CA HIS A 98 -2.76 -11.28 10.34
C HIS A 98 -3.35 -12.64 10.74
N ARG A 99 -4.22 -12.70 11.77
CA ARG A 99 -4.90 -13.94 12.17
C ARG A 99 -5.88 -14.46 11.12
N PHE A 100 -6.59 -13.55 10.47
CA PHE A 100 -7.44 -13.91 9.35
C PHE A 100 -6.63 -14.53 8.19
N LEU A 101 -5.50 -13.91 7.84
CA LEU A 101 -4.61 -14.38 6.79
C LEU A 101 -3.93 -15.73 7.13
N GLU A 102 -3.64 -16.00 8.40
CA GLU A 102 -3.15 -17.31 8.82
C GLU A 102 -4.13 -18.44 8.47
N GLY A 103 -5.44 -18.19 8.61
CA GLY A 103 -6.50 -19.14 8.28
C GLY A 103 -6.83 -19.27 6.80
N LYS A 104 -6.35 -18.38 5.94
CA LYS A 104 -6.61 -18.43 4.49
C LYS A 104 -5.84 -19.56 3.80
N PRO A 105 -6.45 -20.24 2.80
CA PRO A 105 -5.73 -21.18 1.94
C PRO A 105 -4.69 -20.45 1.06
N SER A 106 -3.69 -21.21 0.64
CA SER A 106 -2.66 -20.75 -0.32
C SER A 106 -3.14 -20.80 -1.78
N PRO A 107 -2.60 -19.93 -2.63
CA PRO A 107 -1.72 -18.80 -2.32
C PRO A 107 -2.49 -17.62 -1.71
N ARG A 108 -1.81 -16.80 -0.87
CA ARG A 108 -2.38 -15.59 -0.30
C ARG A 108 -1.86 -14.37 -1.02
N LEU A 109 -2.74 -13.39 -1.28
CA LEU A 109 -2.35 -12.04 -1.67
C LEU A 109 -2.43 -11.13 -0.44
N ILE A 110 -1.30 -10.61 -0.01
CA ILE A 110 -1.13 -9.85 1.22
C ILE A 110 -0.61 -8.46 0.85
N CYS A 111 -1.15 -7.40 1.45
CA CYS A 111 -0.60 -6.06 1.36
C CYS A 111 0.01 -5.64 2.70
N THR A 112 0.99 -4.75 2.67
CA THR A 112 1.52 -4.11 3.87
C THR A 112 2.08 -2.72 3.56
N HIS A 113 1.93 -1.81 4.51
CA HIS A 113 2.53 -0.48 4.51
C HIS A 113 3.75 -0.40 5.43
N LEU A 114 4.13 -1.50 6.05
CA LEU A 114 5.23 -1.52 7.01
C LEU A 114 6.56 -1.15 6.36
N HIS A 115 7.39 -0.45 7.12
CA HIS A 115 8.81 -0.37 6.84
C HIS A 115 9.42 -1.77 6.91
N ARG A 116 10.50 -2.01 6.16
CA ARG A 116 11.17 -3.30 6.10
C ARG A 116 11.53 -3.85 7.47
N GLU A 117 11.93 -3.00 8.40
CA GLU A 117 12.32 -3.38 9.76
C GLU A 117 11.17 -3.86 10.65
N PHE A 118 9.92 -3.51 10.32
CA PHE A 118 8.72 -3.95 11.02
C PHE A 118 8.00 -5.10 10.29
N ALA A 119 8.38 -5.37 9.06
CA ALA A 119 7.77 -6.43 8.26
C ALA A 119 8.16 -7.82 8.78
N PRO A 120 7.32 -8.85 8.56
CA PRO A 120 7.67 -10.22 8.87
C PRO A 120 9.00 -10.63 8.25
N PRO A 121 9.81 -11.47 8.90
CA PRO A 121 11.11 -11.91 8.38
C PRO A 121 11.04 -12.49 6.96
N GLY A 122 9.98 -13.24 6.63
CA GLY A 122 9.78 -13.79 5.29
C GLY A 122 9.46 -12.75 4.21
N VAL A 123 9.12 -11.50 4.58
CA VAL A 123 9.00 -10.35 3.66
C VAL A 123 10.28 -9.54 3.64
N ALA A 124 10.86 -9.25 4.81
CA ALA A 124 12.06 -8.43 4.93
C ALA A 124 13.33 -9.11 4.36
N SER A 125 13.36 -10.45 4.36
CA SER A 125 14.44 -11.30 3.86
C SER A 125 13.83 -12.61 3.34
N PRO A 126 13.17 -12.58 2.16
CA PRO A 126 12.43 -13.71 1.62
C PRO A 126 13.33 -14.88 1.28
N THR A 127 12.75 -16.08 1.34
CA THR A 127 13.38 -17.34 0.93
C THR A 127 12.38 -18.16 0.09
N GLY A 128 12.85 -19.20 -0.57
CA GLY A 128 11.95 -20.05 -1.36
C GLY A 128 11.42 -19.38 -2.62
N ASN A 129 10.12 -19.42 -2.85
CA ASN A 129 9.43 -18.88 -4.02
C ASN A 129 8.54 -17.67 -3.72
N THR A 130 8.63 -17.11 -2.53
CA THR A 130 7.85 -15.91 -2.16
C THR A 130 8.07 -14.79 -3.17
N LYS A 131 6.99 -14.16 -3.62
CA LYS A 131 7.02 -13.06 -4.59
C LYS A 131 6.57 -11.76 -3.95
N ILE A 132 7.41 -10.73 -4.01
CA ILE A 132 7.13 -9.43 -3.39
C ILE A 132 7.14 -8.35 -4.47
N ILE A 133 6.05 -7.61 -4.55
CA ILE A 133 5.90 -6.50 -5.49
C ILE A 133 5.87 -5.21 -4.70
N SER A 134 6.91 -4.40 -4.88
CA SER A 134 7.01 -3.08 -4.25
C SER A 134 6.44 -2.02 -5.18
N ILE A 135 5.35 -1.38 -4.78
CA ILE A 135 4.76 -0.26 -5.50
C ILE A 135 5.20 1.05 -4.88
N MET A 136 5.75 1.93 -5.71
CA MET A 136 6.26 3.24 -5.33
C MET A 136 5.58 4.34 -6.12
N ARG A 137 5.54 5.54 -5.57
CA ARG A 137 4.97 6.73 -6.21
C ARG A 137 5.77 7.96 -5.81
N ASN A 138 5.79 9.00 -6.64
CA ASN A 138 6.46 10.24 -6.27
C ASN A 138 5.91 10.83 -4.96
N PRO A 139 6.77 11.40 -4.10
CA PRO A 139 6.37 11.84 -2.77
C PRO A 139 5.33 12.96 -2.76
N LYS A 140 5.35 13.86 -3.76
CA LYS A 140 4.42 15.00 -3.82
C LYS A 140 2.99 14.55 -4.09
N ASP A 141 2.77 13.68 -5.08
CA ASP A 141 1.45 13.11 -5.34
C ASP A 141 0.99 12.16 -4.24
N THR A 142 1.93 11.47 -3.59
CA THR A 142 1.64 10.62 -2.43
C THR A 142 1.10 11.47 -1.29
N ALA A 143 1.76 12.58 -0.93
CA ALA A 143 1.32 13.51 0.11
C ALA A 143 -0.08 14.09 -0.20
N VAL A 144 -0.32 14.59 -1.42
CA VAL A 144 -1.64 15.12 -1.82
C VAL A 144 -2.72 14.04 -1.76
N SER A 145 -2.42 12.84 -2.22
CA SER A 145 -3.38 11.72 -2.15
C SER A 145 -3.69 11.32 -0.72
N TYR A 146 -2.68 11.37 0.17
CA TYR A 146 -2.83 11.01 1.57
C TYR A 146 -3.64 12.06 2.33
N TYR A 147 -3.33 13.33 2.15
CA TYR A 147 -4.11 14.44 2.71
C TYR A 147 -5.61 14.30 2.43
N HIS A 148 -5.98 14.16 1.15
CA HIS A 148 -7.38 14.02 0.78
C HIS A 148 -8.03 12.75 1.30
N PHE A 149 -7.28 11.68 1.45
CA PHE A 149 -7.78 10.42 1.96
C PHE A 149 -8.05 10.51 3.45
N SER A 150 -7.08 10.92 4.25
CA SER A 150 -7.20 11.05 5.71
C SER A 150 -8.23 12.09 6.12
N THR A 151 -8.32 13.23 5.41
CA THR A 151 -9.37 14.23 5.65
C THR A 151 -10.78 13.66 5.39
N LYS A 152 -10.94 12.83 4.35
CA LYS A 152 -12.24 12.20 4.06
C LYS A 152 -12.61 11.09 5.04
N LEU A 153 -11.63 10.39 5.60
CA LEU A 153 -11.86 9.42 6.68
C LEU A 153 -12.23 10.09 7.99
N GLY A 154 -11.87 11.36 8.18
CA GLY A 154 -11.98 12.06 9.45
C GLY A 154 -10.78 11.89 10.37
N ASP A 155 -9.70 11.28 9.86
CA ASP A 155 -8.46 11.02 10.62
C ASP A 155 -7.54 12.25 10.63
N ASN A 156 -7.78 13.22 9.75
CA ASN A 156 -6.99 14.43 9.61
C ASN A 156 -7.86 15.67 9.67
N GLU A 157 -7.61 16.51 10.67
CA GLU A 157 -8.25 17.82 10.84
C GLU A 157 -7.30 18.98 10.45
N ASP A 158 -6.04 18.71 10.19
CA ASP A 158 -5.06 19.71 9.79
C ASP A 158 -5.40 20.33 8.42
N ASP A 159 -4.98 21.56 8.20
CA ASP A 159 -4.94 22.14 6.88
C ASP A 159 -3.81 21.52 6.02
N TRP A 160 -3.86 21.78 4.71
CA TRP A 160 -2.85 21.25 3.79
C TRP A 160 -1.41 21.66 4.16
N GLY A 161 -1.20 22.89 4.62
CA GLY A 161 0.14 23.38 4.97
C GLY A 161 0.74 22.59 6.13
N THR A 162 -0.02 22.42 7.20
CA THR A 162 0.36 21.64 8.39
C THR A 162 0.59 20.17 8.03
N PHE A 163 -0.35 19.57 7.26
CA PHE A 163 -0.22 18.18 6.81
C PHE A 163 1.04 17.97 5.96
N ALA A 164 1.30 18.84 4.97
CA ALA A 164 2.45 18.71 4.08
C ALA A 164 3.78 18.78 4.85
N ASP A 165 3.87 19.67 5.85
CA ASP A 165 5.03 19.77 6.73
C ASP A 165 5.19 18.51 7.60
N ASN A 166 4.11 18.02 8.21
CA ASN A 166 4.13 16.78 8.98
C ASN A 166 4.55 15.58 8.14
N PHE A 167 4.01 15.45 6.92
CA PHE A 167 4.40 14.41 5.98
C PHE A 167 5.89 14.48 5.62
N LEU A 168 6.39 15.67 5.27
CA LEU A 168 7.78 15.90 4.88
C LEU A 168 8.77 15.57 6.01
N GLN A 169 8.36 15.81 7.27
CA GLN A 169 9.16 15.55 8.46
C GLN A 169 8.96 14.13 9.03
N GLY A 170 8.16 13.29 8.40
CA GLY A 170 7.88 11.94 8.89
C GLY A 170 7.07 11.90 10.19
N ARG A 171 6.28 12.92 10.48
CA ARG A 171 5.42 13.03 11.67
C ARG A 171 3.97 12.62 11.41
N TRP A 172 3.72 11.97 10.29
CA TRP A 172 2.42 11.41 9.92
C TRP A 172 2.45 9.88 9.93
N GLU A 173 1.32 9.25 9.71
CA GLU A 173 1.18 7.79 9.70
C GLU A 173 2.24 7.11 8.83
N TYR A 174 2.80 6.03 9.34
CA TYR A 174 3.94 5.30 8.78
C TYR A 174 5.25 6.09 8.70
N GLY A 175 5.33 7.26 9.34
CA GLY A 175 6.57 8.01 9.51
C GLY A 175 7.21 8.50 8.21
N ASP A 176 8.52 8.39 8.11
CA ASP A 176 9.31 8.95 7.01
C ASP A 176 9.14 8.17 5.71
N PHE A 177 8.65 8.86 4.69
CA PHE A 177 8.44 8.32 3.34
C PHE A 177 9.74 7.76 2.72
N TYR A 178 10.85 8.49 2.82
CA TYR A 178 12.11 8.09 2.20
C TYR A 178 12.74 6.90 2.90
N ARG A 179 12.68 6.84 4.23
CA ARG A 179 13.10 5.67 5.01
C ARG A 179 12.33 4.41 4.58
N HIS A 180 11.01 4.54 4.39
CA HIS A 180 10.19 3.42 3.91
C HIS A 180 10.64 2.98 2.51
N VAL A 181 10.67 3.90 1.56
CA VAL A 181 10.94 3.59 0.16
C VAL A 181 12.35 3.05 -0.03
N LEU A 182 13.36 3.68 0.59
CA LEU A 182 14.76 3.28 0.48
C LEU A 182 15.04 1.95 1.19
N GLY A 183 14.40 1.69 2.34
CA GLY A 183 14.54 0.41 3.02
C GLY A 183 14.12 -0.79 2.15
N TRP A 184 13.11 -0.61 1.31
CA TRP A 184 12.72 -1.63 0.32
C TRP A 184 13.62 -1.58 -0.92
N TRP A 185 14.01 -0.40 -1.41
CA TRP A 185 14.85 -0.24 -2.60
C TRP A 185 16.24 -0.88 -2.48
N GLU A 186 16.74 -1.08 -1.28
CA GLU A 186 17.95 -1.86 -1.03
C GLU A 186 17.88 -3.29 -1.60
N LEU A 187 16.66 -3.84 -1.72
CA LEU A 187 16.40 -5.18 -2.22
C LEU A 187 16.12 -5.23 -3.74
N ARG A 188 16.40 -4.15 -4.47
CA ARG A 188 16.09 -4.04 -5.91
C ARG A 188 16.76 -5.08 -6.80
N ASP A 189 17.85 -5.65 -6.36
CA ASP A 189 18.60 -6.68 -7.09
C ASP A 189 18.27 -8.11 -6.60
N ASP A 190 17.38 -8.25 -5.61
CA ASP A 190 16.92 -9.54 -5.11
C ASP A 190 15.81 -10.10 -6.02
N PRO A 191 15.94 -11.35 -6.54
CA PRO A 191 15.00 -11.94 -7.48
C PRO A 191 13.59 -12.17 -6.91
N HIS A 192 13.41 -12.09 -5.60
CA HIS A 192 12.09 -12.15 -4.97
C HIS A 192 11.30 -10.86 -5.11
N PHE A 193 11.92 -9.76 -5.58
CA PHE A 193 11.31 -8.45 -5.65
C PHE A 193 11.07 -7.98 -7.09
N LEU A 194 9.87 -7.46 -7.34
CA LEU A 194 9.55 -6.64 -8.50
C LEU A 194 9.22 -5.22 -8.02
N PHE A 195 9.93 -4.22 -8.55
CA PHE A 195 9.66 -2.82 -8.26
C PHE A 195 8.85 -2.17 -9.38
N LEU A 196 7.71 -1.60 -9.01
CA LEU A 196 6.83 -0.88 -9.91
C LEU A 196 6.70 0.57 -9.44
N LYS A 197 6.59 1.50 -10.39
CA LYS A 197 6.25 2.89 -10.10
C LYS A 197 4.86 3.20 -10.62
N TYR A 198 4.07 3.88 -9.81
CA TYR A 198 2.72 4.28 -10.16
C TYR A 198 2.68 5.04 -11.48
N GLU A 199 3.63 5.96 -11.68
CA GLU A 199 3.74 6.80 -12.87
C GLU A 199 4.03 5.97 -14.14
N ASP A 200 4.94 5.00 -14.04
CA ASP A 200 5.26 4.09 -15.16
C ASP A 200 4.05 3.22 -15.53
N MET A 201 3.34 2.69 -14.52
CA MET A 201 2.11 1.93 -14.73
C MET A 201 1.01 2.76 -15.38
N LYS A 202 0.94 4.06 -15.08
CA LYS A 202 0.00 4.99 -15.71
C LYS A 202 0.34 5.23 -17.18
N LYS A 203 1.61 5.29 -17.52
CA LYS A 203 2.09 5.49 -18.90
C LYS A 203 1.97 4.23 -19.75
N ASP A 204 2.26 3.07 -19.17
CA ASP A 204 2.24 1.78 -19.86
C ASP A 204 1.62 0.69 -18.95
N MET A 205 0.30 0.67 -18.91
CA MET A 205 -0.46 -0.32 -18.16
C MET A 205 -0.27 -1.74 -18.71
N LYS A 206 -0.20 -1.89 -20.05
CA LYS A 206 0.02 -3.21 -20.67
C LYS A 206 1.37 -3.79 -20.25
N GLY A 207 2.43 -3.01 -20.38
CA GLY A 207 3.77 -3.42 -19.96
C GLY A 207 3.84 -3.71 -18.45
N ALA A 208 3.08 -2.99 -17.61
CA ALA A 208 3.01 -3.30 -16.19
C ALA A 208 2.35 -4.67 -15.92
N VAL A 209 1.22 -4.97 -16.59
CA VAL A 209 0.54 -6.28 -16.49
C VAL A 209 1.47 -7.41 -16.95
N GLU A 210 2.17 -7.23 -18.08
CA GLU A 210 3.12 -8.21 -18.61
C GLU A 210 4.31 -8.46 -17.67
N LYS A 211 4.83 -7.40 -17.03
CA LYS A 211 5.90 -7.52 -16.00
C LYS A 211 5.42 -8.30 -14.78
N VAL A 212 4.22 -7.99 -14.28
CA VAL A 212 3.61 -8.71 -13.16
C VAL A 212 3.39 -10.18 -13.53
N ALA A 213 2.84 -10.47 -14.71
CA ALA A 213 2.62 -11.83 -15.17
C ALA A 213 3.93 -12.63 -15.26
N THR A 214 4.96 -12.04 -15.88
CA THR A 214 6.28 -12.65 -15.98
C THR A 214 6.89 -12.94 -14.60
N PHE A 215 6.83 -11.96 -13.68
CA PHE A 215 7.38 -12.11 -12.34
C PHE A 215 6.65 -13.18 -11.52
N LEU A 216 5.33 -13.30 -11.68
CA LEU A 216 4.51 -14.32 -11.02
C LEU A 216 4.53 -15.67 -11.78
N GLU A 217 5.33 -15.79 -12.84
CA GLU A 217 5.38 -17.01 -13.68
C GLU A 217 3.97 -17.41 -14.17
N ALA A 218 3.18 -16.42 -14.53
CA ALA A 218 1.82 -16.55 -15.03
C ALA A 218 1.84 -16.47 -16.56
N GLU A 219 1.53 -17.59 -17.22
CA GLU A 219 1.37 -17.61 -18.66
C GLU A 219 0.01 -17.04 -19.04
N LEU A 220 0.00 -15.93 -19.78
CA LEU A 220 -1.22 -15.25 -20.22
C LEU A 220 -1.22 -15.09 -21.74
N GLU A 221 -2.38 -15.33 -22.34
CA GLU A 221 -2.62 -14.98 -23.73
C GLU A 221 -2.81 -13.46 -23.89
N GLU A 222 -2.55 -12.92 -25.07
CA GLU A 222 -2.70 -11.49 -25.36
C GLU A 222 -4.12 -10.97 -25.05
N ALA A 223 -5.15 -11.77 -25.31
CA ALA A 223 -6.54 -11.44 -24.99
C ALA A 223 -6.78 -11.32 -23.48
N GLN A 224 -6.13 -12.15 -22.66
CA GLN A 224 -6.20 -12.09 -21.20
C GLN A 224 -5.51 -10.82 -20.69
N VAL A 225 -4.31 -10.49 -21.21
CA VAL A 225 -3.61 -9.24 -20.87
C VAL A 225 -4.50 -8.04 -21.20
N ALA A 226 -5.08 -7.98 -22.39
CA ALA A 226 -5.97 -6.90 -22.80
C ALA A 226 -7.20 -6.76 -21.88
N SER A 227 -7.79 -7.88 -21.47
CA SER A 227 -8.93 -7.92 -20.54
C SER A 227 -8.54 -7.39 -19.15
N ILE A 228 -7.35 -7.75 -18.64
CA ILE A 228 -6.84 -7.26 -17.36
C ILE A 228 -6.60 -5.75 -17.42
N VAL A 229 -5.96 -5.27 -18.49
CA VAL A 229 -5.72 -3.83 -18.70
C VAL A 229 -7.05 -3.06 -18.66
N GLU A 230 -8.07 -3.51 -19.39
CA GLU A 230 -9.39 -2.86 -19.40
C GLU A 230 -10.05 -2.89 -18.02
N THR A 231 -10.05 -4.04 -17.35
CA THR A 231 -10.67 -4.22 -16.02
C THR A 231 -10.01 -3.31 -14.98
N CYS A 232 -8.67 -3.21 -15.01
CA CYS A 232 -7.90 -2.44 -14.03
C CYS A 232 -7.72 -0.96 -14.43
N THR A 233 -8.41 -0.45 -15.45
CA THR A 233 -8.42 1.00 -15.69
C THR A 233 -8.97 1.76 -14.49
N PHE A 234 -8.47 2.96 -14.24
CA PHE A 234 -8.97 3.80 -13.15
C PHE A 234 -10.50 4.00 -13.22
N ARG A 235 -11.04 4.19 -14.42
CA ARG A 235 -12.48 4.37 -14.63
C ARG A 235 -13.29 3.16 -14.17
N ASN A 236 -12.86 1.96 -14.54
CA ASN A 236 -13.57 0.73 -14.22
C ASN A 236 -13.45 0.39 -12.73
N LEU A 237 -12.24 0.53 -12.15
CA LEU A 237 -12.03 0.33 -10.72
C LEU A 237 -12.83 1.34 -9.88
N LYS A 238 -12.88 2.61 -10.30
CA LYS A 238 -13.69 3.60 -9.59
C LYS A 238 -15.16 3.21 -9.55
N VAL A 239 -15.71 2.69 -10.65
CA VAL A 239 -17.10 2.20 -10.68
C VAL A 239 -17.32 1.04 -9.70
N VAL A 240 -16.34 0.13 -9.60
CA VAL A 240 -16.41 -0.98 -8.63
C VAL A 240 -16.34 -0.46 -7.19
N TYR A 241 -15.41 0.43 -6.88
CA TYR A 241 -15.23 1.00 -5.56
C TYR A 241 -16.42 1.88 -5.12
N ASP A 242 -16.99 2.68 -6.02
CA ASP A 242 -18.17 3.48 -5.73
C ASP A 242 -19.41 2.61 -5.42
N LYS A 243 -19.51 1.42 -6.03
CA LYS A 243 -20.57 0.44 -5.73
C LYS A 243 -20.34 -0.33 -4.43
N SER A 244 -19.12 -0.40 -3.97
CA SER A 244 -18.71 -1.06 -2.73
C SER A 244 -18.59 -0.06 -1.57
N ALA A 245 -19.33 1.05 -1.63
CA ALA A 245 -19.26 2.14 -0.65
C ALA A 245 -19.60 1.69 0.78
N ASP A 246 -20.34 0.61 0.92
CA ASP A 246 -20.70 0.02 2.23
C ASP A 246 -19.56 -0.80 2.84
N ILE A 247 -18.43 -0.95 2.13
CA ILE A 247 -17.29 -1.76 2.56
C ILE A 247 -16.11 -0.82 2.88
N GLY A 248 -16.08 -0.30 4.09
CA GLY A 248 -14.97 0.51 4.61
C GLY A 248 -14.62 1.73 3.74
N CYS A 249 -13.32 2.01 3.60
CA CYS A 249 -12.83 3.20 2.89
C CYS A 249 -12.77 3.10 1.35
N ARG A 250 -13.34 2.05 0.73
CA ARG A 250 -13.18 1.78 -0.72
C ARG A 250 -13.59 2.94 -1.62
N SER A 251 -14.73 3.57 -1.34
CA SER A 251 -15.24 4.68 -2.17
C SER A 251 -14.33 5.90 -2.22
N ILE A 252 -13.46 6.05 -1.22
CA ILE A 252 -12.54 7.19 -1.10
C ILE A 252 -11.12 6.89 -1.60
N ILE A 253 -10.80 5.60 -1.87
CA ILE A 253 -9.48 5.19 -2.36
C ILE A 253 -9.19 5.80 -3.72
N ALA A 254 -10.15 5.74 -4.65
CA ALA A 254 -10.00 6.18 -6.03
C ALA A 254 -10.50 7.62 -6.24
N ARG A 255 -9.64 8.63 -6.00
CA ARG A 255 -9.98 10.04 -6.12
C ARG A 255 -9.89 10.58 -7.56
N LYS A 256 -8.70 10.72 -8.11
CA LYS A 256 -8.44 11.27 -9.47
C LYS A 256 -7.69 10.28 -10.38
N GLY A 257 -6.77 9.49 -9.83
CA GLY A 257 -5.99 8.52 -10.59
C GLY A 257 -5.04 9.10 -11.63
N ILE A 258 -4.43 10.25 -11.32
CA ILE A 258 -3.49 10.95 -12.20
C ILE A 258 -2.13 11.14 -11.51
N ALA A 259 -1.08 11.31 -12.31
CA ALA A 259 0.21 11.84 -11.88
C ALA A 259 0.22 13.37 -12.06
N GLY A 260 1.03 14.08 -11.27
CA GLY A 260 1.16 15.52 -11.37
C GLY A 260 0.06 16.35 -10.69
N ASP A 261 -0.84 15.73 -9.92
CA ASP A 261 -1.91 16.44 -9.20
C ASP A 261 -1.37 17.36 -8.08
N TRP A 262 -0.17 17.09 -7.60
CA TRP A 262 0.52 17.91 -6.61
C TRP A 262 0.62 19.39 -7.02
N LYS A 263 0.72 19.69 -8.32
CA LYS A 263 0.78 21.05 -8.86
C LYS A 263 -0.45 21.91 -8.50
N SER A 264 -1.57 21.28 -8.15
CA SER A 264 -2.80 21.97 -7.76
C SER A 264 -2.86 22.37 -6.29
N MET A 265 -1.93 21.88 -5.46
CA MET A 265 -1.95 22.04 -4.00
C MET A 265 -0.70 22.73 -3.46
N PHE A 266 0.46 22.49 -4.08
CA PHE A 266 1.75 22.95 -3.57
C PHE A 266 1.95 24.44 -3.83
N THR A 267 2.46 25.17 -2.83
CA THR A 267 3.09 26.48 -3.02
C THR A 267 4.51 26.32 -3.54
N ASP A 268 5.11 27.42 -4.02
CA ASP A 268 6.51 27.38 -4.48
C ASP A 268 7.48 27.00 -3.35
N GLU A 269 7.22 27.47 -2.12
CA GLU A 269 8.02 27.14 -0.95
C GLU A 269 7.92 25.65 -0.58
N GLN A 270 6.71 25.10 -0.59
CA GLN A 270 6.49 23.67 -0.34
C GLN A 270 7.16 22.83 -1.43
N ASN A 271 7.03 23.25 -2.70
CA ASN A 271 7.67 22.59 -3.81
C ASN A 271 9.19 22.54 -3.63
N ALA A 272 9.81 23.67 -3.28
CA ALA A 272 11.26 23.74 -3.05
C ALA A 272 11.70 22.87 -1.86
N ALA A 273 10.92 22.84 -0.77
CA ALA A 273 11.25 22.01 0.39
C ALA A 273 11.19 20.51 0.06
N PHE A 274 10.15 20.06 -0.70
CA PHE A 274 10.06 18.67 -1.14
C PHE A 274 11.16 18.30 -2.12
N ASP A 275 11.53 19.20 -3.04
CA ASP A 275 12.63 18.97 -3.98
C ASP A 275 13.96 18.84 -3.26
N ALA A 276 14.25 19.70 -2.29
CA ALA A 276 15.46 19.61 -1.46
C ALA A 276 15.52 18.27 -0.69
N LYS A 277 14.40 17.87 -0.08
CA LYS A 277 14.32 16.60 0.65
C LYS A 277 14.45 15.39 -0.27
N TYR A 278 13.89 15.47 -1.48
CA TYR A 278 14.02 14.46 -2.54
C TYR A 278 15.49 14.29 -2.94
N GLU A 279 16.19 15.38 -3.25
CA GLU A 279 17.60 15.35 -3.62
C GLU A 279 18.46 14.81 -2.47
N GLU A 280 18.27 15.32 -1.24
CA GLU A 280 19.00 14.86 -0.05
C GLU A 280 18.94 13.34 0.13
N ASN A 281 17.77 12.73 -0.07
CA ASN A 281 17.58 11.30 0.23
C ASN A 281 17.84 10.38 -0.95
N LEU A 282 17.60 10.83 -2.19
CA LEU A 282 17.66 9.95 -3.36
C LEU A 282 18.93 10.11 -4.20
N GLU A 283 19.76 11.14 -3.95
CA GLU A 283 21.03 11.29 -4.63
C GLU A 283 21.91 10.04 -4.44
N GLY A 284 22.44 9.50 -5.53
CA GLY A 284 23.32 8.31 -5.51
C GLY A 284 22.62 6.96 -5.31
N THR A 285 21.32 6.91 -4.99
CA THR A 285 20.58 5.65 -4.77
C THR A 285 20.17 4.93 -6.06
N GLY A 286 20.17 5.66 -7.18
CA GLY A 286 19.65 5.18 -8.47
C GLY A 286 18.11 5.20 -8.57
N LEU A 287 17.37 5.44 -7.48
CA LEU A 287 15.92 5.57 -7.51
C LEU A 287 15.55 6.97 -8.00
N LYS A 288 14.67 7.02 -9.00
CA LYS A 288 14.11 8.27 -9.54
C LYS A 288 12.61 8.12 -9.72
N PHE A 289 11.87 9.18 -9.42
CA PHE A 289 10.45 9.28 -9.68
C PHE A 289 10.16 10.26 -10.82
N ASP A 290 9.04 10.02 -11.48
CA ASP A 290 8.47 10.95 -12.43
C ASP A 290 7.40 11.79 -11.71
N PHE A 291 7.32 13.06 -11.99
CA PHE A 291 6.39 13.99 -11.34
C PHE A 291 5.24 14.43 -12.26
N GLU A 292 5.15 13.81 -13.46
CA GLU A 292 4.14 14.15 -14.49
C GLU A 292 3.46 12.93 -15.10
#